data_7ea8e23204e2addc61cfc9ca87ef36bd
#
_entry.id   7ea8e23204e2addc61cfc9ca87ef36bd
#
_cell.length_a   1.000
_cell.length_b   1.000
_cell.length_c   1.000
_cell.angle_alpha   90.00
_cell.angle_beta   90.00
_cell.angle_gamma   90.00
#
_symmetry.space_group_name_H-M   'P 1'
#
loop_
_entity.id
_entity.type
_entity.pdbx_description
1 polymer ?
#
loop_
_entity_poly.entity_id
_entity_poly.type
_entity_poly.pdbx_seq_one_letter_code
_entity_poly.pdbx_strand_id
1 'polypeptide(L)'
;PVAAGAAQAAQAWALGMSIATLDAGELHDMLSNPYRTTYLFDARDPSCSSRATLPRAVAAPGGQLVQQTDYYAPVRNARIVVFDTDGVQAPMTAGWLHQMGWEVYLHRPEATALVAPPRVEYDDERGVPVEAVAADAVIIDVG
;
A
#
# COMPACT_ATOMS: atom_id res chain seq x y z
N PRO A 1 -9.97 -8.75 -16.81
CA PRO A 1 -11.13 -9.15 -16.02
C PRO A 1 -10.75 -10.26 -15.04
N VAL A 2 -11.16 -10.08 -13.81
CA VAL A 2 -10.99 -11.09 -12.78
C VAL A 2 -11.90 -12.27 -13.08
N ALA A 3 -11.39 -13.50 -13.03
CA ALA A 3 -12.20 -14.68 -13.27
C ALA A 3 -13.35 -14.76 -12.27
N ALA A 4 -14.52 -15.22 -12.73
CA ALA A 4 -15.69 -15.41 -11.86
C ALA A 4 -15.31 -16.34 -10.69
N GLY A 5 -15.59 -15.91 -9.47
CA GLY A 5 -15.27 -16.67 -8.25
C GLY A 5 -13.86 -16.45 -7.70
N ALA A 6 -12.95 -15.77 -8.40
CA ALA A 6 -11.61 -15.51 -7.89
C ALA A 6 -11.62 -14.64 -6.62
N ALA A 7 -12.45 -13.61 -6.58
CA ALA A 7 -12.61 -12.77 -5.41
C ALA A 7 -13.19 -13.54 -4.21
N GLN A 8 -14.15 -14.44 -4.45
CA GLN A 8 -14.72 -15.30 -3.40
C GLN A 8 -13.68 -16.29 -2.85
N ALA A 9 -12.88 -16.89 -3.73
CA ALA A 9 -11.83 -17.82 -3.33
C ALA A 9 -10.73 -17.10 -2.52
N ALA A 10 -10.29 -15.93 -2.96
CA ALA A 10 -9.30 -15.12 -2.25
C ALA A 10 -9.80 -14.68 -0.88
N GLN A 11 -11.07 -14.28 -0.80
CA GLN A 11 -11.71 -13.92 0.45
C GLN A 11 -11.82 -15.10 1.42
N ALA A 12 -12.24 -16.26 0.93
CA ALA A 12 -12.34 -17.48 1.73
C ALA A 12 -10.96 -17.89 2.29
N TRP A 13 -9.91 -17.72 1.52
CA TRP A 13 -8.55 -17.98 1.94
C TRP A 13 -8.11 -17.05 3.09
N ALA A 14 -8.35 -15.75 2.96
CA ALA A 14 -8.05 -14.78 4.01
C ALA A 14 -8.87 -15.03 5.29
N LEU A 15 -10.16 -15.38 5.15
CA LEU A 15 -11.02 -15.73 6.27
C LEU A 15 -10.53 -16.99 7.00
N GLY A 16 -10.05 -17.99 6.26
CA GLY A 16 -9.45 -19.19 6.82
C GLY A 16 -8.21 -18.92 7.69
N MET A 17 -7.55 -17.79 7.49
CA MET A 17 -6.43 -17.29 8.28
C MET A 17 -6.85 -16.31 9.39
N SER A 18 -8.14 -16.08 9.58
CA SER A 18 -8.68 -15.11 10.54
C SER A 18 -8.22 -13.67 10.31
N ILE A 19 -7.96 -13.28 9.06
CA ILE A 19 -7.59 -11.91 8.70
C ILE A 19 -8.86 -11.05 8.71
N ALA A 20 -8.88 -10.06 9.59
CA ALA A 20 -10.03 -9.16 9.73
C ALA A 20 -10.06 -8.11 8.62
N THR A 21 -11.27 -7.73 8.23
CA THR A 21 -11.52 -6.59 7.34
C THR A 21 -11.95 -5.39 8.19
N LEU A 22 -11.23 -4.29 8.05
CA LEU A 22 -11.51 -3.04 8.77
C LEU A 22 -12.54 -2.21 8.01
N ASP A 23 -13.43 -1.59 8.74
CA ASP A 23 -14.24 -0.50 8.20
C ASP A 23 -13.43 0.84 8.15
N ALA A 24 -14.03 1.89 7.61
CA ALA A 24 -13.35 3.18 7.45
C ALA A 24 -12.99 3.83 8.80
N GLY A 25 -13.81 3.66 9.83
CA GLY A 25 -13.56 4.18 11.17
C GLY A 25 -12.39 3.46 11.84
N GLU A 26 -12.40 2.14 11.80
CA GLU A 26 -11.32 1.31 12.34
C GLU A 26 -9.99 1.60 11.64
N LEU A 27 -10.01 1.75 10.32
CA LEU A 27 -8.82 2.14 9.55
C LEU A 27 -8.30 3.51 9.99
N HIS A 28 -9.20 4.49 10.12
CA HIS A 28 -8.84 5.84 10.57
C HIS A 28 -8.19 5.80 11.96
N ASP A 29 -8.76 5.07 12.89
CA ASP A 29 -8.25 4.94 14.25
C ASP A 29 -6.86 4.29 14.26
N MET A 30 -6.66 3.25 13.46
CA MET A 30 -5.36 2.61 13.34
C MET A 30 -4.29 3.53 12.75
N LEU A 31 -4.62 4.28 11.70
CA LEU A 31 -3.70 5.20 11.04
C LEU A 31 -3.37 6.42 11.91
N SER A 32 -4.27 6.80 12.79
CA SER A 32 -4.12 7.95 13.69
C SER A 32 -3.45 7.60 15.02
N ASN A 33 -3.22 6.32 15.30
CA ASN A 33 -2.62 5.87 16.55
C ASN A 33 -1.13 6.28 16.61
N PRO A 34 -0.74 7.15 17.57
CA PRO A 34 0.63 7.64 17.65
C PRO A 34 1.62 6.64 18.25
N TYR A 35 1.11 5.57 18.89
CA TYR A 35 1.95 4.61 19.62
C TYR A 35 2.33 3.40 18.79
N ARG A 36 1.72 3.22 17.65
CA ARG A 36 1.98 2.07 16.80
C ARG A 36 1.88 2.41 15.33
N THR A 37 2.93 2.11 14.59
CA THR A 37 2.97 2.32 13.13
C THR A 37 1.97 1.42 12.42
N THR A 38 1.22 1.99 11.51
CA THR A 38 0.32 1.28 10.59
C THR A 38 0.62 1.72 9.17
N TYR A 39 0.92 0.75 8.31
CA TYR A 39 1.11 0.96 6.88
C TYR A 39 -0.20 0.67 6.14
N LEU A 40 -0.54 1.52 5.20
CA LEU A 40 -1.68 1.31 4.29
C LEU A 40 -1.15 1.12 2.88
N PHE A 41 -1.36 -0.05 2.31
CA PHE A 41 -0.86 -0.41 0.99
C PHE A 41 -1.98 -0.66 -0.01
N ASP A 42 -1.81 -0.06 -1.17
CA ASP A 42 -2.60 -0.32 -2.37
C ASP A 42 -1.95 -1.48 -3.14
N ALA A 43 -2.55 -2.66 -3.06
CA ALA A 43 -1.99 -3.88 -3.65
C ALA A 43 -2.32 -4.08 -5.14
N ARG A 44 -2.99 -3.09 -5.75
CA ARG A 44 -3.37 -3.18 -7.17
C ARG A 44 -2.15 -3.22 -8.08
N ASP A 45 -2.37 -3.71 -9.29
CA ASP A 45 -1.35 -3.68 -10.34
C ASP A 45 -0.83 -2.26 -10.60
N PRO A 46 0.45 -2.08 -10.92
CA PRO A 46 1.03 -0.76 -11.21
C PRO A 46 0.30 0.03 -12.30
N SER A 47 -0.30 -0.66 -13.26
CA SER A 47 -1.13 -0.01 -14.29
C SER A 47 -2.37 0.69 -13.73
N CYS A 48 -2.78 0.32 -12.51
CA CYS A 48 -3.88 0.93 -11.79
C CYS A 48 -3.42 2.06 -10.84
N SER A 49 -2.13 2.18 -10.56
CA SER A 49 -1.58 3.11 -9.56
C SER A 49 -1.71 4.59 -9.95
N SER A 50 -1.94 4.89 -11.24
CA SER A 50 -2.25 6.24 -11.72
C SER A 50 -3.71 6.67 -11.45
N ARG A 51 -4.53 5.74 -10.94
CA ARG A 51 -5.94 5.96 -10.64
C ARG A 51 -6.12 6.42 -9.19
N ALA A 52 -7.32 6.89 -8.90
CA ALA A 52 -7.71 7.26 -7.55
C ALA A 52 -7.38 6.16 -6.53
N THR A 53 -6.82 6.54 -5.41
CA THR A 53 -6.41 5.67 -4.31
C THR A 53 -6.86 6.26 -2.96
N LEU A 54 -6.67 5.53 -1.89
CA LEU A 54 -6.98 6.06 -0.55
C LEU A 54 -5.93 7.10 -0.12
N PRO A 55 -6.35 8.14 0.61
CA PRO A 55 -5.40 9.07 1.24
C PRO A 55 -4.40 8.31 2.12
N ARG A 56 -3.14 8.70 2.07
CA ARG A 56 -2.02 8.08 2.81
C ARG A 56 -1.65 6.67 2.36
N ALA A 57 -2.30 6.10 1.35
CA ALA A 57 -1.92 4.82 0.81
C ALA A 57 -0.61 4.91 0.00
N VAL A 58 0.20 3.88 0.13
CA VAL A 58 1.40 3.68 -0.67
C VAL A 58 1.13 2.59 -1.69
N ALA A 59 1.42 2.84 -2.94
CA ALA A 59 1.32 1.82 -3.98
C ALA A 59 2.37 0.74 -3.74
N ALA A 60 1.91 -0.48 -3.52
CA ALA A 60 2.76 -1.64 -3.27
C ALA A 60 2.11 -2.88 -3.91
N PRO A 61 2.36 -3.11 -5.21
CA PRO A 61 1.79 -4.26 -5.89
C PRO A 61 2.01 -5.55 -5.10
N GLY A 62 0.96 -6.35 -4.94
CA GLY A 62 0.93 -7.42 -3.95
C GLY A 62 2.11 -8.38 -4.01
N GLY A 63 2.54 -8.78 -5.22
CA GLY A 63 3.71 -9.64 -5.38
C GLY A 63 5.01 -8.96 -4.94
N GLN A 64 5.19 -7.69 -5.25
CA GLN A 64 6.37 -6.91 -4.82
C GLN A 64 6.36 -6.66 -3.31
N LEU A 65 5.20 -6.35 -2.75
CA LEU A 65 5.05 -6.14 -1.31
C LEU A 65 5.48 -7.39 -0.53
N VAL A 66 5.08 -8.57 -0.97
CA VAL A 66 5.47 -9.83 -0.33
C VAL A 66 6.97 -10.12 -0.46
N GLN A 67 7.53 -9.86 -1.64
CA GLN A 67 8.96 -10.12 -1.90
C GLN A 67 9.90 -9.12 -1.21
N GLN A 68 9.45 -7.90 -1.01
CA GLN A 68 10.26 -6.77 -0.50
C GLN A 68 9.58 -6.11 0.71
N THR A 69 9.01 -6.91 1.60
CA THR A 69 8.24 -6.39 2.73
C THR A 69 9.07 -5.47 3.63
N ASP A 70 10.33 -5.79 3.85
CA ASP A 70 11.26 -4.99 4.63
C ASP A 70 11.57 -3.61 4.02
N TYR A 71 11.48 -3.49 2.70
CA TYR A 71 11.60 -2.21 2.01
C TYR A 71 10.34 -1.35 2.20
N TYR A 72 9.15 -1.95 2.05
CA TYR A 72 7.88 -1.24 2.17
C TYR A 72 7.48 -0.96 3.63
N ALA A 73 7.77 -1.88 4.53
CA ALA A 73 7.39 -1.82 5.94
C ALA A 73 8.60 -2.06 6.86
N PRO A 74 9.55 -1.12 6.92
CA PRO A 74 10.80 -1.30 7.67
C PRO A 74 10.61 -1.30 9.19
N VAL A 75 9.48 -0.84 9.72
CA VAL A 75 9.25 -0.79 11.16
C VAL A 75 8.77 -2.15 11.66
N ARG A 76 9.52 -2.72 12.58
CA ARG A 76 9.13 -3.98 13.23
C ARG A 76 7.87 -3.82 14.07
N ASN A 77 7.04 -4.86 14.13
CA ASN A 77 5.76 -4.87 14.84
C ASN A 77 4.74 -3.83 14.37
N ALA A 78 4.96 -3.26 13.19
CA ALA A 78 3.95 -2.44 12.53
C ALA A 78 2.76 -3.30 12.11
N ARG A 79 1.61 -2.66 12.01
CA ARG A 79 0.42 -3.24 11.40
C ARG A 79 0.42 -2.93 9.92
N ILE A 80 -0.04 -3.87 9.13
CA ILE A 80 -0.19 -3.69 7.68
C ILE A 80 -1.67 -3.80 7.33
N VAL A 81 -2.18 -2.79 6.64
CA VAL A 81 -3.51 -2.82 6.04
C VAL A 81 -3.35 -2.85 4.53
N VAL A 82 -3.99 -3.79 3.88
CA VAL A 82 -3.92 -3.97 2.43
C VAL A 82 -5.31 -3.79 1.84
N PHE A 83 -5.39 -3.10 0.72
CA PHE A 83 -6.64 -2.97 -0.02
C PHE A 83 -6.43 -3.11 -1.53
N ASP A 84 -7.50 -3.39 -2.22
CA ASP A 84 -7.65 -3.37 -3.67
C ASP A 84 -9.08 -2.94 -4.03
N THR A 85 -9.43 -3.05 -5.31
CA THR A 85 -10.77 -2.74 -5.80
C THR A 85 -11.48 -3.93 -6.42
N ASP A 86 -10.78 -5.03 -6.64
CA ASP A 86 -11.32 -6.24 -7.25
C ASP A 86 -11.52 -7.40 -6.25
N GLY A 87 -10.97 -7.28 -5.05
CA GLY A 87 -11.11 -8.27 -3.98
C GLY A 87 -10.26 -9.54 -4.19
N VAL A 88 -9.23 -9.49 -5.01
CA VAL A 88 -8.34 -10.63 -5.28
C VAL A 88 -6.93 -10.38 -4.77
N GLN A 89 -6.32 -9.27 -5.17
CA GLN A 89 -4.93 -8.97 -4.84
C GLN A 89 -4.70 -8.76 -3.35
N ALA A 90 -5.57 -7.97 -2.70
CA ALA A 90 -5.40 -7.66 -1.29
C ALA A 90 -5.58 -8.91 -0.40
N PRO A 91 -6.62 -9.73 -0.53
CA PRO A 91 -6.74 -10.95 0.27
C PRO A 91 -5.58 -11.93 0.08
N MET A 92 -5.12 -12.11 -1.16
CA MET A 92 -3.99 -12.99 -1.45
C MET A 92 -2.69 -12.47 -0.82
N THR A 93 -2.42 -11.18 -0.97
CA THR A 93 -1.26 -10.50 -0.38
C THR A 93 -1.30 -10.58 1.14
N ALA A 94 -2.44 -10.28 1.75
CA ALA A 94 -2.63 -10.33 3.19
C ALA A 94 -2.37 -11.72 3.75
N GLY A 95 -2.83 -12.77 3.08
CA GLY A 95 -2.58 -14.14 3.49
C GLY A 95 -1.10 -14.50 3.49
N TRP A 96 -0.35 -14.11 2.47
CA TRP A 96 1.10 -14.33 2.43
C TRP A 96 1.84 -13.57 3.53
N LEU A 97 1.50 -12.29 3.75
CA LEU A 97 2.09 -11.49 4.82
C LEU A 97 1.77 -12.05 6.19
N HIS A 98 0.55 -12.55 6.39
CA HIS A 98 0.16 -13.22 7.63
C HIS A 98 1.00 -14.46 7.90
N GLN A 99 1.24 -15.30 6.89
CA GLN A 99 2.12 -16.48 7.01
C GLN A 99 3.57 -16.11 7.31
N MET A 100 4.02 -14.93 6.90
CA MET A 100 5.33 -14.39 7.24
C MET A 100 5.41 -13.83 8.67
N GLY A 101 4.31 -13.84 9.42
CA GLY A 101 4.23 -13.37 10.80
C GLY A 101 3.83 -11.92 11.01
N TRP A 102 3.35 -11.24 9.95
CA TRP A 102 2.86 -9.88 10.07
C TRP A 102 1.44 -9.83 10.64
N GLU A 103 1.15 -8.79 11.40
CA GLU A 103 -0.22 -8.43 11.77
C GLU A 103 -0.85 -7.67 10.62
N VAL A 104 -1.75 -8.34 9.92
CA VAL A 104 -2.33 -7.85 8.65
C VAL A 104 -3.83 -7.75 8.75
N TYR A 105 -4.36 -6.72 8.12
CA TYR A 105 -5.77 -6.44 7.97
C TYR A 105 -6.10 -6.15 6.52
N LEU A 106 -7.35 -6.38 6.17
CA LEU A 106 -7.93 -5.96 4.89
C LEU A 106 -8.76 -4.70 5.08
N HIS A 107 -8.86 -3.91 4.04
CA HIS A 107 -9.85 -2.84 3.94
C HIS A 107 -10.49 -2.88 2.56
N ARG A 108 -11.79 -2.59 2.52
CA ARG A 108 -12.54 -2.43 1.28
C ARG A 108 -12.96 -0.99 1.14
N PRO A 109 -12.29 -0.21 0.29
CA PRO A 109 -12.67 1.17 0.10
C PRO A 109 -13.99 1.28 -0.67
N GLU A 110 -14.82 2.21 -0.25
CA GLU A 110 -15.92 2.67 -1.09
C GLU A 110 -15.36 3.52 -2.25
N ALA A 111 -15.99 3.47 -3.41
CA ALA A 111 -15.54 4.22 -4.58
C ALA A 111 -15.43 5.73 -4.31
N THR A 112 -16.28 6.27 -3.44
CA THR A 112 -16.29 7.67 -3.02
C THR A 112 -15.12 8.06 -2.12
N ALA A 113 -14.47 7.10 -1.48
CA ALA A 113 -13.31 7.34 -0.61
C ALA A 113 -12.00 7.45 -1.40
N LEU A 114 -11.99 7.02 -2.65
CA LEU A 114 -10.81 7.08 -3.50
C LEU A 114 -10.63 8.48 -4.06
N VAL A 115 -9.45 9.03 -3.88
CA VAL A 115 -9.08 10.37 -4.36
C VAL A 115 -7.99 10.25 -5.42
N ALA A 116 -7.98 11.19 -6.35
CA ALA A 116 -6.90 11.27 -7.33
C ALA A 116 -5.56 11.46 -6.58
N PRO A 117 -4.50 10.74 -6.98
CA PRO A 117 -3.18 10.97 -6.41
C PRO A 117 -2.79 12.43 -6.65
N PRO A 118 -2.06 13.06 -5.71
CA PRO A 118 -1.55 14.40 -5.93
C PRO A 118 -0.73 14.38 -7.21
N ARG A 119 -1.05 15.27 -8.15
CA ARG A 119 -0.19 15.49 -9.31
C ARG A 119 1.12 16.04 -8.78
N VAL A 120 2.13 15.22 -8.80
CA VAL A 120 3.50 15.73 -8.72
C VAL A 120 3.77 16.30 -10.11
N GLU A 121 3.57 17.59 -10.26
CA GLU A 121 4.09 18.28 -11.43
C GLU A 121 5.60 18.27 -11.29
N TYR A 122 6.22 17.33 -11.98
CA TYR A 122 7.63 17.50 -12.28
C TYR A 122 7.68 18.64 -13.28
N ASP A 123 8.17 19.78 -12.84
CA ASP A 123 8.54 20.86 -13.74
C ASP A 123 9.78 20.41 -14.51
N ASP A 124 9.55 19.64 -15.58
CA ASP A 124 10.61 19.11 -16.45
C ASP A 124 11.43 20.24 -17.12
N GLU A 125 10.91 21.48 -17.09
CA GLU A 125 11.62 22.62 -17.63
C GLU A 125 12.57 23.30 -16.64
N ARG A 126 12.44 22.96 -15.36
CA ARG A 126 13.38 23.39 -14.34
C ARG A 126 14.16 22.18 -13.81
N GLY A 127 14.99 21.62 -14.68
CA GLY A 127 16.15 20.95 -14.15
C GLY A 127 16.77 21.92 -13.14
N VAL A 128 16.71 21.62 -11.84
CA VAL A 128 17.37 22.44 -10.82
C VAL A 128 18.81 22.58 -11.30
N PRO A 129 19.29 23.79 -11.62
CA PRO A 129 20.67 23.94 -12.05
C PRO A 129 21.54 23.34 -10.98
N VAL A 130 22.56 22.60 -11.38
CA VAL A 130 23.50 21.96 -10.42
C VAL A 130 24.03 22.99 -9.42
N GLU A 131 24.03 24.25 -9.79
CA GLU A 131 24.40 25.41 -8.98
C GLU A 131 23.40 25.71 -7.83
N ALA A 132 22.17 25.16 -7.88
CA ALA A 132 21.22 25.28 -6.80
C ALA A 132 21.33 24.15 -5.75
N VAL A 133 22.18 23.18 -6.00
CA VAL A 133 22.56 22.20 -4.97
C VAL A 133 23.45 22.94 -3.99
N ALA A 134 23.03 23.01 -2.71
CA ALA A 134 23.82 23.67 -1.67
C ALA A 134 25.25 23.13 -1.70
N ALA A 135 26.24 24.05 -1.54
CA ALA A 135 27.64 23.71 -1.65
C ALA A 135 28.13 22.64 -0.65
N ASP A 136 27.33 22.37 0.36
CA ASP A 136 27.54 21.35 1.40
C ASP A 136 26.76 20.04 1.14
N ALA A 137 25.99 19.95 0.04
CA ALA A 137 25.31 18.72 -0.31
C ALA A 137 26.31 17.68 -0.85
N VAL A 138 26.31 16.50 -0.25
CA VAL A 138 27.11 15.38 -0.72
C VAL A 138 26.27 14.61 -1.75
N ILE A 139 26.74 14.59 -2.99
CA ILE A 139 26.13 13.76 -4.03
C ILE A 139 26.77 12.36 -3.90
N ILE A 140 25.98 11.40 -3.46
CA ILE A 140 26.39 10.00 -3.42
C ILE A 140 25.91 9.37 -4.73
N ASP A 141 26.88 9.06 -5.60
CA ASP A 141 26.64 8.24 -6.77
C ASP A 141 26.69 6.77 -6.35
N VAL A 142 25.54 6.11 -6.37
CA VAL A 142 25.39 4.68 -6.08
C VAL A 142 25.27 3.85 -7.37
N GLY A 143 25.82 4.38 -8.44
CA GLY A 143 25.74 3.86 -9.81
C GLY A 143 25.89 2.39 -10.04
#